data_d14cb37d1eb989146eaaa63ce7f89cd0
#
_entry.id   d14cb37d1eb989146eaaa63ce7f89cd0
#
_cell.length_a   1.000
_cell.length_b   1.000
_cell.length_c   1.000
_cell.angle_alpha   90.00
_cell.angle_beta   90.00
_cell.angle_gamma   90.00
#
_symmetry.space_group_name_H-M   'P 1'
#
loop_
_entity.id
_entity.type
_entity.pdbx_description
1 polymer ?
#
loop_
_entity_poly.entity_id
_entity_poly.type
_entity_poly.pdbx_seq_one_letter_code
_entity_poly.pdbx_strand_id
1 'polypeptide(L)'
;MKNLLLTVLAFGLLSSSSAFAQEEGLQKKQYTRVVASEAITRIGFFTGLNPDCTASGNVNIRVTKQPEHGSAETTSTTNFPGYPKENIRFKCNEHKVKGIQINYKSAEKYVGSDQLELLVLFPGGTAWEVHYDISVR
;
A
#
# COMPACT_ATOMS: atom_id res chain seq x y z
N MET A 1 -25.86 -54.80 -49.48
CA MET A 1 -26.26 -53.39 -49.77
C MET A 1 -26.96 -52.84 -48.57
N LYS A 2 -26.30 -52.06 -47.73
CA LYS A 2 -26.90 -51.13 -46.76
C LYS A 2 -25.75 -50.27 -46.21
N ASN A 3 -25.60 -49.08 -46.73
CA ASN A 3 -24.64 -48.10 -46.28
C ASN A 3 -25.13 -47.52 -44.95
N LEU A 4 -24.30 -47.65 -43.90
CA LEU A 4 -24.52 -47.00 -42.62
C LEU A 4 -23.63 -45.77 -42.55
N LEU A 5 -24.17 -44.59 -42.72
CA LEU A 5 -23.52 -43.31 -42.50
C LEU A 5 -23.39 -43.09 -40.99
N LEU A 6 -22.16 -43.12 -40.46
CA LEU A 6 -21.84 -42.62 -39.11
C LEU A 6 -21.62 -41.12 -39.17
N THR A 7 -22.59 -40.36 -38.69
CA THR A 7 -22.42 -38.93 -38.42
C THR A 7 -21.69 -38.74 -37.05
N VAL A 8 -20.44 -38.35 -37.11
CA VAL A 8 -19.68 -37.94 -35.92
C VAL A 8 -20.06 -36.49 -35.59
N LEU A 9 -20.82 -36.29 -34.52
CA LEU A 9 -21.03 -34.96 -33.92
C LEU A 9 -19.77 -34.57 -33.13
N ALA A 10 -18.97 -33.63 -33.64
CA ALA A 10 -17.91 -33.01 -32.92
C ALA A 10 -18.47 -31.96 -31.93
N PHE A 11 -18.50 -32.27 -30.65
CA PHE A 11 -18.85 -31.34 -29.60
C PHE A 11 -17.63 -30.45 -29.33
N GLY A 12 -17.63 -29.24 -29.86
CA GLY A 12 -16.61 -28.22 -29.58
C GLY A 12 -16.76 -27.68 -28.16
N LEU A 13 -15.83 -28.04 -27.25
CA LEU A 13 -15.67 -27.42 -25.95
C LEU A 13 -15.11 -26.00 -26.13
N LEU A 14 -15.97 -25.01 -26.05
CA LEU A 14 -15.59 -23.60 -25.92
C LEU A 14 -15.01 -23.40 -24.50
N SER A 15 -13.71 -23.48 -24.37
CA SER A 15 -12.98 -23.09 -23.16
C SER A 15 -13.04 -21.56 -23.04
N SER A 16 -13.91 -21.04 -22.20
CA SER A 16 -13.94 -19.63 -21.82
C SER A 16 -12.75 -19.35 -20.90
N SER A 17 -11.65 -18.86 -21.46
CA SER A 17 -10.53 -18.31 -20.68
C SER A 17 -10.98 -17.01 -20.05
N SER A 18 -11.32 -17.02 -18.77
CA SER A 18 -11.50 -15.80 -17.97
C SER A 18 -10.13 -15.13 -17.82
N ALA A 19 -9.84 -14.16 -18.65
CA ALA A 19 -8.71 -13.28 -18.45
C ALA A 19 -9.03 -12.43 -17.20
N PHE A 20 -8.40 -12.77 -16.06
CA PHE A 20 -8.33 -11.86 -14.93
C PHE A 20 -7.44 -10.70 -15.37
N ALA A 21 -8.04 -9.56 -15.68
CA ALA A 21 -7.31 -8.31 -15.80
C ALA A 21 -6.69 -8.01 -14.42
N GLN A 22 -5.37 -8.20 -14.28
CA GLN A 22 -4.65 -7.65 -13.16
C GLN A 22 -4.77 -6.12 -13.28
N GLU A 23 -5.33 -5.47 -12.26
CA GLU A 23 -5.25 -4.02 -12.12
C GLU A 23 -3.77 -3.66 -11.94
N GLU A 24 -3.10 -3.40 -13.05
CA GLU A 24 -1.72 -2.94 -13.05
C GLU A 24 -1.67 -1.58 -12.35
N GLY A 25 -0.85 -1.49 -11.31
CA GLY A 25 -0.56 -0.24 -10.61
C GLY A 25 -1.08 -0.13 -9.18
N LEU A 26 -2.07 -0.92 -8.75
CA LEU A 26 -2.56 -0.92 -7.37
C LEU A 26 -1.96 -2.07 -6.57
N GLN A 27 -1.27 -1.77 -5.48
CA GLN A 27 -0.66 -2.76 -4.59
C GLN A 27 -1.25 -2.64 -3.18
N LYS A 28 -1.53 -3.78 -2.53
CA LYS A 28 -1.95 -3.82 -1.12
C LYS A 28 -0.74 -3.97 -0.22
N LYS A 29 -0.65 -3.12 0.82
CA LYS A 29 0.40 -3.15 1.85
C LYS A 29 -0.23 -3.17 3.22
N GLN A 30 0.25 -4.04 4.09
CA GLN A 30 -0.21 -4.16 5.47
C GLN A 30 0.96 -3.96 6.43
N TYR A 31 0.74 -3.17 7.47
CA TYR A 31 1.72 -2.87 8.50
C TYR A 31 1.10 -3.01 9.88
N THR A 32 1.84 -3.58 10.81
CA THR A 32 1.49 -3.61 12.24
C THR A 32 2.32 -2.58 12.99
N ARG A 33 1.69 -1.82 13.89
CA ARG A 33 2.36 -0.83 14.74
C ARG A 33 1.92 -1.01 16.20
N VAL A 34 2.88 -0.85 17.11
CA VAL A 34 2.62 -0.74 18.54
C VAL A 34 2.96 0.69 18.94
N VAL A 35 2.02 1.36 19.59
CA VAL A 35 2.14 2.78 19.97
C VAL A 35 1.75 2.96 21.44
N ALA A 36 2.36 3.96 22.09
CA ALA A 36 1.95 4.34 23.43
C ALA A 36 0.63 5.15 23.39
N SER A 37 -0.25 4.92 24.36
CA SER A 37 -1.48 5.69 24.54
C SER A 37 -1.17 7.18 24.66
N GLU A 38 -1.97 8.02 24.01
CA GLU A 38 -1.88 9.49 24.00
C GLU A 38 -0.62 10.09 23.35
N ALA A 39 0.39 9.27 23.01
CA ALA A 39 1.60 9.75 22.37
C ALA A 39 1.38 9.96 20.86
N ILE A 40 1.90 11.06 20.32
CA ILE A 40 1.99 11.24 18.86
C ILE A 40 3.11 10.34 18.36
N THR A 41 2.76 9.31 17.60
CA THR A 41 3.71 8.33 17.08
C THR A 41 3.74 8.37 15.56
N ARG A 42 4.96 8.48 14.99
CA ARG A 42 5.14 8.29 13.55
C ARG A 42 4.96 6.81 13.21
N ILE A 43 3.99 6.51 12.37
CA ILE A 43 3.68 5.13 11.95
C ILE A 43 4.10 4.84 10.51
N GLY A 44 4.34 5.87 9.68
CA GLY A 44 4.77 5.73 8.30
C GLY A 44 5.47 6.96 7.74
N PHE A 45 6.21 6.75 6.65
CA PHE A 45 6.81 7.81 5.84
C PHE A 45 6.87 7.35 4.39
N PHE A 46 6.37 8.16 3.48
CA PHE A 46 6.29 7.85 2.05
C PHE A 46 6.99 8.93 1.23
N THR A 47 7.81 8.51 0.30
CA THR A 47 8.57 9.38 -0.59
C THR A 47 8.67 8.80 -1.99
N GLY A 48 8.76 9.65 -3.01
CA GLY A 48 9.03 9.26 -4.38
C GLY A 48 10.48 9.58 -4.75
N LEU A 49 11.31 8.55 -4.93
CA LEU A 49 12.71 8.67 -5.31
C LEU A 49 13.04 7.89 -6.57
N ASN A 50 13.95 8.44 -7.35
CA ASN A 50 14.66 7.72 -8.40
C ASN A 50 15.74 6.80 -7.80
N PRO A 51 16.29 5.82 -8.56
CA PRO A 51 17.37 4.95 -8.07
C PRO A 51 18.66 5.69 -7.68
N ASP A 52 18.87 6.89 -8.19
CA ASP A 52 19.99 7.77 -7.83
C ASP A 52 19.71 8.67 -6.62
N CYS A 53 18.59 8.44 -5.91
CA CYS A 53 18.11 9.18 -4.74
C CYS A 53 17.60 10.59 -5.01
N THR A 54 17.50 11.02 -6.24
CA THR A 54 16.81 12.27 -6.59
C THR A 54 15.30 12.11 -6.45
N ALA A 55 14.59 13.21 -6.17
CA ALA A 55 13.13 13.18 -6.09
C ALA A 55 12.51 12.82 -7.45
N SER A 56 11.62 11.85 -7.49
CA SER A 56 10.87 11.48 -8.70
C SER A 56 9.55 12.24 -8.85
N GLY A 57 9.17 13.03 -7.86
CA GLY A 57 7.94 13.81 -7.79
C GLY A 57 7.27 13.75 -6.42
N ASN A 58 6.09 14.36 -6.32
CA ASN A 58 5.33 14.40 -5.08
C ASN A 58 4.52 13.11 -4.89
N VAL A 59 4.54 12.58 -3.68
CA VAL A 59 3.61 11.54 -3.22
C VAL A 59 2.35 12.23 -2.73
N ASN A 60 1.18 11.71 -3.11
CA ASN A 60 -0.11 12.15 -2.59
C ASN A 60 -0.70 11.06 -1.71
N ILE A 61 -1.21 11.43 -0.53
CA ILE A 61 -1.82 10.49 0.40
C ILE A 61 -3.25 10.95 0.70
N ARG A 62 -4.17 10.00 0.58
CA ARG A 62 -5.55 10.15 1.00
C ARG A 62 -5.83 9.16 2.12
N VAL A 63 -6.33 9.65 3.25
CA VAL A 63 -6.88 8.79 4.30
C VAL A 63 -8.24 8.29 3.82
N THR A 64 -8.37 6.99 3.62
CA THR A 64 -9.61 6.33 3.15
C THR A 64 -10.46 5.82 4.31
N LYS A 65 -9.82 5.48 5.44
CA LYS A 65 -10.49 5.15 6.69
C LYS A 65 -9.71 5.75 7.86
N GLN A 66 -10.34 6.64 8.61
CA GLN A 66 -9.78 7.21 9.85
C GLN A 66 -9.81 6.18 10.98
N PRO A 67 -8.87 6.26 11.94
CA PRO A 67 -8.95 5.46 13.16
C PRO A 67 -10.24 5.73 13.95
N GLU A 68 -10.78 4.68 14.57
CA GLU A 68 -12.00 4.80 15.40
C GLU A 68 -11.70 5.33 16.80
N HIS A 69 -10.49 5.05 17.30
CA HIS A 69 -10.06 5.35 18.66
C HIS A 69 -8.88 6.33 18.72
N GLY A 70 -8.73 7.13 17.69
CA GLY A 70 -7.65 8.11 17.61
C GLY A 70 -7.78 9.02 16.40
N SER A 71 -6.68 9.66 16.06
CA SER A 71 -6.56 10.47 14.86
C SER A 71 -5.28 10.16 14.10
N ALA A 72 -5.34 10.27 12.79
CA ALA A 72 -4.17 10.19 11.92
C ALA A 72 -4.03 11.46 11.10
N GLU A 73 -2.81 12.00 11.08
CA GLU A 73 -2.46 13.20 10.35
C GLU A 73 -1.32 12.96 9.38
N THR A 74 -1.36 13.61 8.25
CA THR A 74 -0.29 13.60 7.25
C THR A 74 0.48 14.91 7.28
N THR A 75 1.80 14.84 7.32
CA THR A 75 2.67 16.03 7.38
C THR A 75 3.79 15.94 6.35
N SER A 76 3.94 16.97 5.52
CA SER A 76 5.09 17.10 4.63
C SER A 76 6.34 17.44 5.43
N THR A 77 7.38 16.61 5.34
CA THR A 77 8.62 16.77 6.10
C THR A 77 9.80 16.11 5.40
N THR A 78 10.98 16.17 6.01
CA THR A 78 12.16 15.42 5.58
C THR A 78 12.48 14.32 6.59
N ASN A 79 12.73 13.11 6.09
CA ASN A 79 13.10 11.97 6.93
C ASN A 79 13.90 10.94 6.12
N PHE A 80 14.46 9.94 6.81
CA PHE A 80 15.10 8.81 6.16
C PHE A 80 14.04 7.88 5.55
N PRO A 81 14.21 7.43 4.28
CA PRO A 81 13.15 6.70 3.57
C PRO A 81 12.86 5.28 4.10
N GLY A 82 13.87 4.54 4.58
CA GLY A 82 13.69 3.22 5.17
C GLY A 82 13.46 2.09 4.15
N TYR A 83 14.12 2.11 3.01
CA TYR A 83 14.06 1.03 2.02
C TYR A 83 14.72 -0.26 2.54
N PRO A 84 14.15 -1.46 2.28
CA PRO A 84 14.77 -2.73 2.61
C PRO A 84 16.04 -2.95 1.78
N LYS A 85 16.92 -3.85 2.27
CA LYS A 85 18.25 -4.09 1.66
C LYS A 85 18.20 -4.53 0.20
N GLU A 86 17.14 -5.23 -0.17
CA GLU A 86 16.92 -5.76 -1.52
C GLU A 86 16.44 -4.68 -2.51
N ASN A 87 16.08 -3.50 -2.01
CA ASN A 87 15.60 -2.42 -2.84
C ASN A 87 16.77 -1.66 -3.47
N ILE A 88 16.69 -1.40 -4.78
CA ILE A 88 17.68 -0.62 -5.53
C ILE A 88 17.95 0.78 -4.93
N ARG A 89 17.01 1.30 -4.12
CA ARG A 89 17.09 2.59 -3.42
C ARG A 89 17.61 2.45 -1.98
N PHE A 90 18.10 1.27 -1.56
CA PHE A 90 18.60 1.07 -0.19
C PHE A 90 19.67 2.10 0.22
N LYS A 91 20.56 2.45 -0.70
CA LYS A 91 21.58 3.50 -0.48
C LYS A 91 21.00 4.88 -0.14
N CYS A 92 19.75 5.15 -0.51
CA CYS A 92 19.11 6.42 -0.21
C CYS A 92 18.74 6.57 1.28
N ASN A 93 18.78 5.49 2.05
CA ASN A 93 18.54 5.53 3.50
C ASN A 93 19.59 6.32 4.29
N GLU A 94 20.73 6.65 3.70
CA GLU A 94 21.79 7.42 4.35
C GLU A 94 21.47 8.92 4.40
N HIS A 95 20.46 9.38 3.66
CA HIS A 95 20.11 10.79 3.56
C HIS A 95 18.64 11.04 3.89
N LYS A 96 18.38 12.20 4.50
CA LYS A 96 17.00 12.67 4.66
C LYS A 96 16.47 13.20 3.33
N VAL A 97 15.26 12.80 2.97
CA VAL A 97 14.58 13.18 1.74
C VAL A 97 13.21 13.77 2.07
N LYS A 98 12.65 14.58 1.18
CA LYS A 98 11.29 15.09 1.30
C LYS A 98 10.28 13.95 1.14
N GLY A 99 9.22 13.97 1.93
CA GLY A 99 8.14 12.99 1.85
C GLY A 99 6.98 13.38 2.75
N ILE A 100 6.02 12.46 2.85
CA ILE A 100 4.83 12.61 3.71
C ILE A 100 4.95 11.64 4.88
N GLN A 101 4.94 12.18 6.08
CA GLN A 101 4.92 11.44 7.34
C GLN A 101 3.48 11.22 7.79
N ILE A 102 3.21 10.03 8.30
CA ILE A 102 1.94 9.67 8.93
C ILE A 102 2.16 9.62 10.44
N ASN A 103 1.44 10.45 11.15
CA ASN A 103 1.40 10.45 12.60
C ASN A 103 0.06 9.92 13.09
N TYR A 104 0.09 9.10 14.13
CA TYR A 104 -1.09 8.60 14.83
C TYR A 104 -1.05 9.05 16.28
N LYS A 105 -2.20 9.41 16.84
CA LYS A 105 -2.41 9.65 18.25
C LYS A 105 -3.70 8.99 18.68
N SER A 106 -3.67 8.16 19.74
CA SER A 106 -4.88 7.56 20.31
C SER A 106 -5.73 8.59 21.03
N ALA A 107 -7.01 8.27 21.21
CA ALA A 107 -7.87 8.97 22.13
C ALA A 107 -7.31 8.89 23.57
N GLU A 108 -7.74 9.83 24.42
CA GLU A 108 -7.31 9.90 25.82
C GLU A 108 -7.61 8.57 26.54
N LYS A 109 -6.60 8.03 27.26
CA LYS A 109 -6.67 6.78 28.03
C LYS A 109 -7.08 5.52 27.25
N TYR A 110 -7.11 5.59 25.91
CA TYR A 110 -7.43 4.44 25.09
C TYR A 110 -6.27 3.44 25.06
N VAL A 111 -6.59 2.17 25.30
CA VAL A 111 -5.71 1.01 25.11
C VAL A 111 -6.51 -0.04 24.35
N GLY A 112 -5.92 -0.63 23.31
CA GLY A 112 -6.62 -1.60 22.46
C GLY A 112 -6.15 -1.56 21.01
N SER A 113 -6.97 -2.11 20.12
CA SER A 113 -6.70 -2.18 18.69
C SER A 113 -7.38 -1.04 17.96
N ASP A 114 -6.69 -0.48 16.98
CA ASP A 114 -7.23 0.53 16.06
C ASP A 114 -6.73 0.24 14.63
N GLN A 115 -7.32 0.87 13.64
CA GLN A 115 -7.00 0.67 12.23
C GLN A 115 -6.98 1.97 11.46
N LEU A 116 -6.10 2.07 10.47
CA LEU A 116 -6.02 3.20 9.56
C LEU A 116 -5.84 2.67 8.13
N GLU A 117 -6.57 3.23 7.16
CA GLU A 117 -6.37 2.91 5.76
C GLU A 117 -6.02 4.15 4.94
N LEU A 118 -5.07 4.00 4.05
CA LEU A 118 -4.57 5.06 3.18
C LEU A 118 -4.55 4.60 1.73
N LEU A 119 -4.83 5.53 0.82
CA LEU A 119 -4.43 5.41 -0.58
C LEU A 119 -3.21 6.31 -0.79
N VAL A 120 -2.09 5.69 -1.18
CA VAL A 120 -0.83 6.38 -1.46
C VAL A 120 -0.58 6.36 -2.95
N LEU A 121 -0.51 7.53 -3.57
CA LEU A 121 -0.27 7.71 -5.00
C LEU A 121 1.16 8.19 -5.22
N PHE A 122 1.95 7.37 -5.90
CA PHE A 122 3.33 7.69 -6.22
C PHE A 122 3.47 8.36 -7.59
N PRO A 123 4.51 9.18 -7.79
CA PRO A 123 4.90 9.63 -9.12
C PRO A 123 5.14 8.42 -10.03
N GLY A 124 4.71 8.49 -11.27
CA GLY A 124 4.86 7.39 -12.22
C GLY A 124 3.71 6.38 -12.26
N GLY A 125 2.61 6.64 -11.53
CA GLY A 125 1.34 5.90 -11.68
C GLY A 125 1.18 4.67 -10.79
N THR A 126 2.12 4.41 -9.87
CA THR A 126 1.95 3.34 -8.87
C THR A 126 1.06 3.85 -7.72
N ALA A 127 0.12 3.02 -7.30
CA ALA A 127 -0.76 3.29 -6.16
C ALA A 127 -0.69 2.15 -5.13
N TRP A 128 -0.71 2.51 -3.84
CA TRP A 128 -0.79 1.55 -2.75
C TRP A 128 -2.03 1.78 -1.91
N GLU A 129 -2.79 0.70 -1.67
CA GLU A 129 -3.72 0.61 -0.56
C GLU A 129 -2.93 0.16 0.68
N VAL A 130 -2.83 1.02 1.66
CA VAL A 130 -2.03 0.77 2.86
C VAL A 130 -2.96 0.60 4.05
N HIS A 131 -2.87 -0.53 4.71
CA HIS A 131 -3.61 -0.86 5.91
C HIS A 131 -2.67 -0.93 7.11
N TYR A 132 -2.98 -0.18 8.16
CA TYR A 132 -2.28 -0.23 9.45
C TYR A 132 -3.15 -0.91 10.50
N ASP A 133 -2.64 -1.98 11.11
CA ASP A 133 -3.13 -2.53 12.35
C ASP A 133 -2.33 -1.91 13.51
N ILE A 134 -3.01 -1.19 14.39
CA ILE A 134 -2.39 -0.40 15.45
C ILE A 134 -2.78 -1.00 16.80
N SER A 135 -1.77 -1.38 17.60
CA SER A 135 -1.94 -1.79 18.99
C SER A 135 -1.53 -0.65 19.91
N VAL A 136 -2.50 -0.06 20.58
CA VAL A 136 -2.28 1.01 21.58
C VAL A 136 -2.07 0.40 22.96
N ARG A 137 -0.99 0.78 23.65
CA ARG A 137 -0.60 0.24 24.96
C ARG A 137 -0.21 1.34 25.94
#